data_fbafb05d9413e3b1df4a0cd5b2d20c29
#
_entry.id   fbafb05d9413e3b1df4a0cd5b2d20c29
#
_cell.length_a   1.000
_cell.length_b   1.000
_cell.length_c   1.000
_cell.angle_alpha   90.00
_cell.angle_beta   90.00
_cell.angle_gamma   90.00
#
_symmetry.space_group_name_H-M   'P 1'
#
loop_
_entity.id
_entity.type
_entity.pdbx_description
1 polymer ?
#
loop_
_entity_poly.entity_id
_entity_poly.type
_entity_poly.pdbx_seq_one_letter_code
_entity_poly.pdbx_strand_id
1 'polypeptide(L)'
;MNKERNASDSACKKILRNNECFADLCNIVYFQGKQVIKPENLFSQENDLSTLIGKELLSMETKRYRDIVRKANINGTYMIIGVEHQNSVDKEMIYRILNYDALLYKNQVESKKEVQPVGTFVFYTGDKEWTYPDSLKGTLKNIPPEMEKYINDWRFPVLDIKKIDFTKLRNQHLRDIVEISQGMYQGSYEGLRVNRMVQLESIKIAAIFTHTDINEEDLPEGDEINMCKAMDQLFQRLRDEGMERGESIGIEKGKLNTLKEQLQIKLGDLSNNLEEQLTKASLDKLEVLTVNIFNINSEDDVLRIIH
;
A
#
# COMPACT_ATOMS: atom_id res chain seq x y z
N MET A 1 0.95 6.85 10.16
CA MET A 1 1.27 7.34 8.78
C MET A 1 2.77 7.30 8.44
N ASN A 2 3.69 8.01 9.10
CA ASN A 2 5.13 7.95 8.71
C ASN A 2 5.81 6.60 9.01
N LYS A 3 5.43 5.90 10.08
CA LYS A 3 6.05 4.64 10.51
C LYS A 3 5.67 3.47 9.60
N GLU A 4 4.43 3.39 9.19
CA GLU A 4 3.88 2.37 8.27
C GLU A 4 4.45 2.53 6.85
N ARG A 5 4.53 3.75 6.34
CA ARG A 5 5.16 4.03 5.05
C ARG A 5 6.63 3.60 5.03
N ASN A 6 7.37 3.88 6.10
CA ASN A 6 8.77 3.46 6.21
C ASN A 6 8.93 1.93 6.26
N ALA A 7 8.01 1.21 6.90
CA ALA A 7 8.03 -0.25 6.94
C ALA A 7 7.77 -0.85 5.55
N SER A 8 6.77 -0.34 4.83
CA SER A 8 6.43 -0.78 3.48
C SER A 8 7.56 -0.50 2.48
N ASP A 9 8.18 0.69 2.54
CA ASP A 9 9.34 1.02 1.70
C ASP A 9 10.55 0.12 2.00
N SER A 10 10.79 -0.18 3.28
CA SER A 10 11.89 -1.07 3.69
C SER A 10 11.67 -2.51 3.21
N ALA A 11 10.45 -3.04 3.36
CA ALA A 11 10.08 -4.36 2.90
C ALA A 11 10.22 -4.47 1.37
N CYS A 12 9.73 -3.48 0.64
CA CYS A 12 9.84 -3.43 -0.81
C CYS A 12 11.31 -3.39 -1.27
N LYS A 13 12.15 -2.56 -0.63
CA LYS A 13 13.59 -2.50 -0.95
C LYS A 13 14.28 -3.85 -0.74
N LYS A 14 13.89 -4.59 0.30
CA LYS A 14 14.43 -5.93 0.54
C LYS A 14 14.10 -6.88 -0.61
N ILE A 15 12.85 -6.89 -1.08
CA ILE A 15 12.41 -7.67 -2.25
C ILE A 15 13.19 -7.25 -3.50
N LEU A 16 13.24 -5.96 -3.79
CA LEU A 16 13.83 -5.42 -5.01
C LEU A 16 15.36 -5.55 -5.07
N ARG A 17 16.03 -5.73 -3.92
CA ARG A 17 17.47 -6.03 -3.88
C ARG A 17 17.79 -7.46 -4.31
N ASN A 18 16.84 -8.37 -4.20
CA ASN A 18 16.99 -9.71 -4.72
C ASN A 18 16.82 -9.70 -6.25
N ASN A 19 17.86 -10.13 -6.99
CA ASN A 19 17.85 -10.13 -8.45
C ASN A 19 16.79 -11.04 -9.05
N GLU A 20 16.43 -12.15 -8.41
CA GLU A 20 15.38 -13.05 -8.87
C GLU A 20 14.02 -12.36 -8.79
N CYS A 21 13.72 -11.73 -7.64
CA CYS A 21 12.48 -10.98 -7.45
C CYS A 21 12.40 -9.79 -8.43
N PHE A 22 13.51 -9.06 -8.59
CA PHE A 22 13.56 -7.94 -9.54
C PHE A 22 13.34 -8.39 -10.98
N ALA A 23 13.99 -9.49 -11.42
CA ALA A 23 13.80 -10.06 -12.75
C ALA A 23 12.35 -10.49 -12.98
N ASP A 24 11.74 -11.15 -12.01
CA ASP A 24 10.35 -11.59 -12.09
C ASP A 24 9.38 -10.41 -12.26
N LEU A 25 9.50 -9.34 -11.46
CA LEU A 25 8.67 -8.16 -11.60
C LEU A 25 8.85 -7.49 -12.97
N CYS A 26 10.10 -7.36 -13.44
CA CYS A 26 10.38 -6.83 -14.79
C CYS A 26 9.78 -7.71 -15.89
N ASN A 27 9.86 -9.04 -15.74
CA ASN A 27 9.29 -9.98 -16.70
C ASN A 27 7.75 -9.90 -16.76
N ILE A 28 7.08 -9.65 -15.62
CA ILE A 28 5.63 -9.39 -15.60
C ILE A 28 5.33 -8.10 -16.34
N VAL A 29 6.03 -6.99 -16.02
CA VAL A 29 5.74 -5.66 -16.56
C VAL A 29 5.99 -5.58 -18.07
N TYR A 30 7.16 -6.02 -18.51
CA TYR A 30 7.61 -5.78 -19.88
C TYR A 30 7.37 -6.96 -20.81
N PHE A 31 7.25 -8.18 -20.28
CA PHE A 31 7.23 -9.41 -21.08
C PHE A 31 6.05 -10.35 -20.74
N GLN A 32 5.03 -9.85 -20.01
CA GLN A 32 3.82 -10.61 -19.66
C GLN A 32 4.12 -11.94 -18.93
N GLY A 33 5.22 -11.96 -18.16
CA GLY A 33 5.70 -13.13 -17.40
C GLY A 33 6.63 -14.05 -18.18
N LYS A 34 6.93 -13.78 -19.48
CA LYS A 34 7.96 -14.50 -20.20
C LYS A 34 9.34 -14.17 -19.61
N GLN A 35 10.14 -15.19 -19.33
CA GLN A 35 11.42 -15.09 -18.65
C GLN A 35 12.54 -14.60 -19.59
N VAL A 36 12.48 -13.32 -19.95
CA VAL A 36 13.45 -12.65 -20.84
C VAL A 36 14.61 -12.05 -20.03
N ILE A 37 14.29 -11.39 -18.93
CA ILE A 37 15.30 -10.87 -18.00
C ILE A 37 15.65 -11.98 -17.00
N LYS A 38 16.92 -12.34 -16.96
CA LYS A 38 17.46 -13.35 -16.04
C LYS A 38 18.19 -12.69 -14.88
N PRO A 39 18.14 -13.25 -13.66
CA PRO A 39 18.80 -12.68 -12.47
C PRO A 39 20.31 -12.43 -12.66
N GLU A 40 21.00 -13.34 -13.36
CA GLU A 40 22.42 -13.23 -13.65
C GLU A 40 22.79 -12.11 -14.63
N ASN A 41 21.79 -11.57 -15.35
CA ASN A 41 21.94 -10.47 -16.30
C ASN A 41 21.61 -9.10 -15.69
N LEU A 42 21.43 -9.04 -14.37
CA LEU A 42 21.14 -7.81 -13.63
C LEU A 42 22.38 -7.33 -12.86
N PHE A 43 22.71 -6.06 -13.05
CA PHE A 43 23.87 -5.42 -12.41
C PHE A 43 23.40 -4.23 -11.56
N SER A 44 23.97 -4.08 -10.36
CA SER A 44 23.64 -2.96 -9.47
C SER A 44 24.15 -1.63 -10.04
N GLN A 45 23.31 -0.59 -9.94
CA GLN A 45 23.66 0.80 -10.30
C GLN A 45 23.69 1.72 -9.07
N GLU A 46 23.57 1.17 -7.86
CA GLU A 46 23.43 1.98 -6.63
C GLU A 46 24.60 2.90 -6.34
N ASN A 47 25.82 2.54 -6.74
CA ASN A 47 27.03 3.31 -6.48
C ASN A 47 27.20 4.53 -7.41
N ASP A 48 26.55 4.53 -8.58
CA ASP A 48 26.70 5.59 -9.56
C ASP A 48 25.79 6.81 -9.26
N LEU A 49 24.61 6.58 -8.67
CA LEU A 49 23.64 7.65 -8.41
C LEU A 49 24.01 8.54 -7.21
N SER A 50 24.58 7.96 -6.15
CA SER A 50 24.96 8.74 -4.95
C SER A 50 26.21 9.58 -5.16
N THR A 51 27.09 9.19 -6.09
CA THR A 51 28.32 9.92 -6.45
C THR A 51 28.08 11.02 -7.47
N LEU A 52 26.97 10.92 -8.23
CA LEU A 52 26.72 11.74 -9.42
C LEU A 52 25.85 12.96 -9.18
N ILE A 53 25.01 12.90 -8.17
CA ILE A 53 24.29 14.07 -7.69
C ILE A 53 25.28 14.85 -6.83
N GLY A 54 26.04 15.76 -7.48
CA GLY A 54 27.03 16.56 -6.81
C GLY A 54 26.50 17.15 -5.50
N LYS A 55 27.37 17.33 -4.51
CA LYS A 55 27.04 17.76 -3.13
C LYS A 55 26.17 19.03 -3.05
N GLU A 56 26.06 19.80 -4.13
CA GLU A 56 25.27 21.04 -4.21
C GLU A 56 23.79 20.83 -4.55
N LEU A 57 23.38 19.70 -5.16
CA LEU A 57 21.96 19.36 -5.41
C LEU A 57 21.36 18.45 -4.32
N LEU A 58 22.12 18.11 -3.30
CA LEU A 58 21.68 17.39 -2.10
C LEU A 58 21.00 18.34 -1.09
N SER A 59 20.07 19.18 -1.53
CA SER A 59 19.08 19.74 -0.62
C SER A 59 18.26 18.58 -0.01
N MET A 60 17.75 18.74 1.21
CA MET A 60 17.08 17.67 1.98
C MET A 60 15.93 16.95 1.24
N GLU A 61 15.40 17.54 0.16
CA GLU A 61 14.36 16.94 -0.69
C GLU A 61 14.90 15.82 -1.58
N THR A 62 16.18 15.86 -1.95
CA THR A 62 16.80 14.90 -2.87
C THR A 62 17.18 13.54 -2.23
N LYS A 63 17.10 13.38 -0.93
CA LYS A 63 17.35 12.09 -0.22
C LYS A 63 16.20 11.06 -0.32
N ARG A 64 15.11 11.39 -1.01
CA ARG A 64 13.95 10.52 -1.21
C ARG A 64 13.95 9.78 -2.56
N TYR A 65 15.15 9.46 -3.10
CA TYR A 65 15.29 8.96 -4.46
C TYR A 65 15.11 7.48 -4.59
N ARG A 66 14.57 7.15 -5.78
CA ARG A 66 14.35 5.82 -6.36
C ARG A 66 14.67 4.66 -5.45
N ASP A 67 13.71 3.79 -5.30
CA ASP A 67 13.90 2.66 -4.43
C ASP A 67 15.02 1.76 -4.96
N ILE A 68 15.02 1.40 -6.22
CA ILE A 68 16.10 0.59 -6.82
C ILE A 68 16.26 0.85 -8.32
N VAL A 69 17.52 0.82 -8.79
CA VAL A 69 17.90 0.88 -10.20
C VAL A 69 18.82 -0.28 -10.51
N ARG A 70 18.60 -0.95 -11.64
CA ARG A 70 19.43 -2.02 -12.16
C ARG A 70 19.75 -1.79 -13.63
N LYS A 71 20.94 -2.19 -14.05
CA LYS A 71 21.28 -2.36 -15.45
C LYS A 71 20.97 -3.79 -15.84
N ALA A 72 20.16 -3.99 -16.87
CA ALA A 72 19.78 -5.30 -17.38
C ALA A 72 20.41 -5.52 -18.77
N ASN A 73 20.96 -6.71 -18.98
CA ASN A 73 21.33 -7.19 -20.31
C ASN A 73 20.16 -8.03 -20.85
N ILE A 74 19.58 -7.57 -21.96
CA ILE A 74 18.47 -8.23 -22.63
C ILE A 74 18.91 -8.60 -24.05
N ASN A 75 19.21 -9.88 -24.24
CA ASN A 75 19.65 -10.42 -25.53
C ASN A 75 20.85 -9.65 -26.15
N GLY A 76 21.81 -9.25 -25.31
CA GLY A 76 23.00 -8.49 -25.75
C GLY A 76 22.84 -6.97 -25.75
N THR A 77 21.64 -6.47 -25.55
CA THR A 77 21.37 -5.03 -25.44
C THR A 77 21.20 -4.66 -23.97
N TYR A 78 21.83 -3.55 -23.56
CA TYR A 78 21.70 -3.06 -22.20
C TYR A 78 20.60 -2.01 -22.09
N MET A 79 19.87 -2.05 -20.97
CA MET A 79 18.98 -0.96 -20.53
C MET A 79 19.07 -0.74 -19.03
N ILE A 80 18.68 0.45 -18.60
CA ILE A 80 18.58 0.80 -17.18
C ILE A 80 17.11 0.71 -16.78
N ILE A 81 16.80 -0.05 -15.72
CA ILE A 81 15.45 -0.23 -15.22
C ILE A 81 15.37 0.36 -13.80
N GLY A 82 14.47 1.31 -13.62
CA GLY A 82 14.11 1.87 -12.32
C GLY A 82 12.80 1.30 -11.80
N VAL A 83 12.70 1.10 -10.49
CA VAL A 83 11.46 0.73 -9.81
C VAL A 83 11.19 1.75 -8.71
N GLU A 84 9.97 2.26 -8.69
CA GLU A 84 9.42 3.11 -7.63
C GLU A 84 8.35 2.35 -6.87
N HIS A 85 8.48 2.24 -5.56
CA HIS A 85 7.43 1.66 -4.72
C HIS A 85 6.43 2.72 -4.27
N GLN A 86 5.14 2.40 -4.35
CA GLN A 86 4.07 3.26 -3.85
C GLN A 86 3.00 2.42 -3.14
N ASN A 87 2.60 2.85 -1.94
CA ASN A 87 1.48 2.30 -1.18
C ASN A 87 0.23 3.20 -1.19
N SER A 88 0.29 4.28 -1.93
CA SER A 88 -0.82 5.21 -2.17
C SER A 88 -0.66 5.89 -3.52
N VAL A 89 -1.76 6.38 -4.10
CA VAL A 89 -1.73 7.08 -5.39
C VAL A 89 -0.99 8.41 -5.23
N ASP A 90 0.13 8.54 -5.94
CA ASP A 90 0.91 9.78 -6.01
C ASP A 90 0.64 10.50 -7.32
N LYS A 91 0.03 11.68 -7.24
CA LYS A 91 -0.33 12.50 -8.41
C LYS A 91 0.89 13.14 -9.09
N GLU A 92 2.01 13.21 -8.41
CA GLU A 92 3.26 13.79 -8.92
C GLU A 92 4.20 12.73 -9.50
N MET A 93 3.80 11.46 -9.49
CA MET A 93 4.66 10.34 -9.88
C MET A 93 5.24 10.50 -11.29
N ILE A 94 4.45 10.96 -12.26
CA ILE A 94 4.95 11.15 -13.64
C ILE A 94 6.08 12.17 -13.71
N TYR A 95 5.99 13.27 -12.96
CA TYR A 95 7.02 14.31 -12.92
C TYR A 95 8.28 13.83 -12.21
N ARG A 96 8.12 13.00 -11.16
CA ARG A 96 9.24 12.38 -10.44
C ARG A 96 9.97 11.40 -11.35
N ILE A 97 9.26 10.51 -12.03
CA ILE A 97 9.86 9.53 -12.95
C ILE A 97 10.57 10.24 -14.10
N LEU A 98 9.93 11.23 -14.73
CA LEU A 98 10.54 12.03 -15.79
C LEU A 98 11.86 12.67 -15.35
N ASN A 99 11.89 13.28 -14.16
CA ASN A 99 13.09 13.88 -13.60
C ASN A 99 14.21 12.84 -13.38
N TYR A 100 13.85 11.69 -12.80
CA TYR A 100 14.83 10.64 -12.52
C TYR A 100 15.40 10.00 -13.78
N ASP A 101 14.56 9.74 -14.78
CA ASP A 101 15.00 9.19 -16.05
C ASP A 101 15.90 10.20 -16.79
N ALA A 102 15.55 11.49 -16.77
CA ALA A 102 16.37 12.54 -17.33
C ALA A 102 17.76 12.63 -16.64
N LEU A 103 17.81 12.49 -15.32
CA LEU A 103 19.08 12.45 -14.56
C LEU A 103 19.92 11.22 -14.94
N LEU A 104 19.32 10.08 -15.15
CA LEU A 104 20.03 8.86 -15.60
C LEU A 104 20.61 9.04 -17.02
N TYR A 105 19.87 9.66 -17.95
CA TYR A 105 20.39 9.99 -19.28
C TYR A 105 21.52 11.01 -19.20
N LYS A 106 21.34 12.10 -18.45
CA LYS A 106 22.36 13.13 -18.24
C LYS A 106 23.66 12.53 -17.74
N ASN A 107 23.58 11.66 -16.73
CA ASN A 107 24.73 10.99 -16.16
C ASN A 107 25.50 10.14 -17.19
N GLN A 108 24.80 9.38 -18.02
CA GLN A 108 25.43 8.57 -19.06
C GLN A 108 26.23 9.46 -20.02
N VAL A 109 25.67 10.60 -20.43
CA VAL A 109 26.31 11.57 -21.30
C VAL A 109 27.56 12.20 -20.64
N GLU A 110 27.43 12.68 -19.41
CA GLU A 110 28.52 13.28 -18.65
C GLU A 110 29.68 12.31 -18.39
N SER A 111 29.35 11.03 -18.16
CA SER A 111 30.32 9.95 -17.97
C SER A 111 30.94 9.48 -19.29
N LYS A 112 30.58 10.05 -20.44
CA LYS A 112 31.04 9.65 -21.79
C LYS A 112 30.82 8.15 -22.07
N LYS A 113 29.77 7.56 -21.46
CA LYS A 113 29.33 6.19 -21.71
C LYS A 113 28.37 6.17 -22.90
N GLU A 114 28.26 5.02 -23.55
CA GLU A 114 27.20 4.79 -24.51
C GLU A 114 25.84 4.96 -23.83
N VAL A 115 24.96 5.77 -24.42
CA VAL A 115 23.64 6.06 -23.86
C VAL A 115 22.72 4.86 -24.05
N GLN A 116 22.30 4.28 -22.94
CA GLN A 116 21.41 3.12 -22.89
C GLN A 116 19.98 3.56 -22.59
N PRO A 117 18.96 2.87 -23.10
CA PRO A 117 17.57 3.16 -22.77
C PRO A 117 17.32 3.09 -21.25
N VAL A 118 16.48 4.01 -20.75
CA VAL A 118 16.01 4.03 -19.38
C VAL A 118 14.51 3.75 -19.38
N GLY A 119 14.05 2.82 -18.54
CA GLY A 119 12.65 2.53 -18.32
C GLY A 119 12.36 2.41 -16.83
N THR A 120 11.27 3.03 -16.40
CA THR A 120 10.85 2.99 -14.99
C THR A 120 9.42 2.50 -14.89
N PHE A 121 9.13 1.69 -13.89
CA PHE A 121 7.76 1.31 -13.53
C PHE A 121 7.50 1.54 -12.04
N VAL A 122 6.23 1.65 -11.70
CA VAL A 122 5.76 1.74 -10.33
C VAL A 122 5.31 0.36 -9.86
N PHE A 123 5.87 -0.14 -8.76
CA PHE A 123 5.35 -1.28 -8.03
C PHE A 123 4.37 -0.76 -6.98
N TYR A 124 3.09 -1.02 -7.19
CA TYR A 124 2.02 -0.46 -6.38
C TYR A 124 1.45 -1.52 -5.43
N THR A 125 1.47 -1.19 -4.14
CA THR A 125 0.96 -2.04 -3.05
C THR A 125 -0.14 -1.33 -2.24
N GLY A 126 -0.82 -0.31 -2.81
CA GLY A 126 -1.89 0.37 -2.09
C GLY A 126 -3.22 -0.38 -2.14
N ASP A 127 -4.06 -0.15 -1.15
CA ASP A 127 -5.42 -0.71 -1.01
C ASP A 127 -6.37 -0.21 -2.10
N LYS A 128 -6.30 1.09 -2.41
CA LYS A 128 -7.12 1.74 -3.43
C LYS A 128 -6.63 1.43 -4.83
N GLU A 129 -7.50 1.52 -5.81
CA GLU A 129 -7.11 1.41 -7.21
C GLU A 129 -6.26 2.60 -7.65
N TRP A 130 -5.25 2.34 -8.50
CA TRP A 130 -4.49 3.42 -9.13
C TRP A 130 -5.35 4.08 -10.23
N THR A 131 -5.84 5.29 -9.96
CA THR A 131 -6.77 6.00 -10.83
C THR A 131 -6.16 7.22 -11.53
N TYR A 132 -4.90 7.53 -11.23
CA TYR A 132 -4.22 8.69 -11.82
C TYR A 132 -3.53 8.32 -13.16
N PRO A 133 -3.42 9.26 -14.14
CA PRO A 133 -2.78 8.98 -15.39
C PRO A 133 -1.33 8.48 -15.24
N ASP A 134 -0.96 7.51 -16.05
CA ASP A 134 0.37 6.91 -16.14
C ASP A 134 1.24 7.53 -17.25
N SER A 135 0.80 8.67 -17.78
CA SER A 135 1.48 9.39 -18.86
C SER A 135 1.48 10.90 -18.65
N LEU A 136 2.50 11.57 -19.17
CA LEU A 136 2.63 13.03 -19.06
C LEU A 136 1.46 13.73 -19.74
N LYS A 137 1.12 13.35 -20.98
CA LYS A 137 -0.02 13.96 -21.69
C LYS A 137 -1.34 13.76 -20.95
N GLY A 138 -1.52 12.62 -20.29
CA GLY A 138 -2.71 12.34 -19.49
C GLY A 138 -2.90 13.28 -18.30
N THR A 139 -1.84 13.92 -17.81
CA THR A 139 -1.90 14.90 -16.71
C THR A 139 -2.09 16.34 -17.19
N LEU A 140 -1.80 16.61 -18.47
CA LEU A 140 -1.86 17.96 -19.04
C LEU A 140 -3.31 18.30 -19.44
N LYS A 141 -3.73 19.51 -19.04
CA LYS A 141 -5.03 20.06 -19.44
C LYS A 141 -4.85 21.06 -20.57
N ASN A 142 -5.80 21.08 -21.50
CA ASN A 142 -5.87 22.12 -22.54
C ASN A 142 -4.63 22.20 -23.45
N ILE A 143 -4.17 21.07 -23.97
CA ILE A 143 -3.13 21.05 -25.00
C ILE A 143 -3.74 21.61 -26.31
N PRO A 144 -3.18 22.68 -26.90
CA PRO A 144 -3.63 23.15 -28.20
C PRO A 144 -3.43 22.04 -29.24
N PRO A 145 -4.45 21.72 -30.06
CA PRO A 145 -4.37 20.60 -31.00
C PRO A 145 -3.16 20.65 -31.93
N GLU A 146 -2.77 21.86 -32.38
CA GLU A 146 -1.62 22.07 -33.26
C GLU A 146 -0.29 21.75 -32.60
N MET A 147 -0.23 21.84 -31.27
CA MET A 147 0.98 21.63 -30.46
C MET A 147 1.10 20.19 -29.97
N GLU A 148 0.04 19.40 -29.99
CA GLU A 148 0.02 18.05 -29.40
C GLU A 148 1.13 17.13 -29.94
N LYS A 149 1.44 17.21 -31.24
CA LYS A 149 2.48 16.43 -31.89
C LYS A 149 3.91 16.77 -31.46
N TYR A 150 4.12 17.94 -30.84
CA TYR A 150 5.42 18.39 -30.37
C TYR A 150 5.62 18.12 -28.87
N ILE A 151 4.59 17.70 -28.15
CA ILE A 151 4.69 17.36 -26.73
C ILE A 151 5.05 15.87 -26.61
N ASN A 152 6.18 15.57 -26.00
CA ASN A 152 6.57 14.20 -25.71
C ASN A 152 5.67 13.60 -24.63
N ASP A 153 5.23 12.37 -24.84
CA ASP A 153 4.41 11.65 -23.90
C ASP A 153 5.26 10.62 -23.13
N TRP A 154 5.80 11.06 -22.01
CA TRP A 154 6.52 10.18 -21.10
C TRP A 154 5.54 9.26 -20.39
N ARG A 155 5.84 7.95 -20.32
CA ARG A 155 4.94 6.94 -19.73
C ARG A 155 5.67 6.03 -18.77
N PHE A 156 4.94 5.50 -17.81
CA PHE A 156 5.42 4.45 -16.92
C PHE A 156 4.34 3.40 -16.66
N PRO A 157 4.68 2.10 -16.69
CA PRO A 157 3.76 1.06 -16.25
C PRO A 157 3.51 1.12 -14.74
N VAL A 158 2.28 0.82 -14.33
CA VAL A 158 1.94 0.58 -12.92
C VAL A 158 1.67 -0.90 -12.73
N LEU A 159 2.50 -1.55 -11.94
CA LEU A 159 2.35 -2.94 -11.54
C LEU A 159 1.63 -3.02 -10.20
N ASP A 160 0.32 -3.16 -10.23
CA ASP A 160 -0.51 -3.33 -9.04
C ASP A 160 -0.40 -4.77 -8.53
N ILE A 161 0.09 -4.95 -7.29
CA ILE A 161 0.24 -6.27 -6.66
C ILE A 161 -1.05 -7.10 -6.69
N LYS A 162 -2.20 -6.44 -6.60
CA LYS A 162 -3.53 -7.08 -6.64
C LYS A 162 -3.87 -7.70 -8.01
N LYS A 163 -3.18 -7.26 -9.07
CA LYS A 163 -3.43 -7.65 -10.47
C LYS A 163 -2.33 -8.57 -11.03
N ILE A 164 -1.30 -8.88 -10.25
CA ILE A 164 -0.23 -9.77 -10.68
C ILE A 164 -0.75 -11.21 -10.79
N ASP A 165 -0.51 -11.85 -11.91
CA ASP A 165 -0.63 -13.30 -12.03
C ASP A 165 0.58 -13.96 -11.36
N PHE A 166 0.44 -14.31 -10.07
CA PHE A 166 1.53 -14.87 -9.27
C PHE A 166 2.01 -16.23 -9.80
N THR A 167 1.22 -16.93 -10.60
CA THR A 167 1.63 -18.21 -11.20
C THR A 167 2.77 -18.06 -12.22
N LYS A 168 2.95 -16.84 -12.74
CA LYS A 168 4.03 -16.48 -13.66
C LYS A 168 5.34 -16.08 -12.98
N LEU A 169 5.33 -15.90 -11.65
CA LEU A 169 6.53 -15.62 -10.88
C LEU A 169 7.31 -16.92 -10.65
N ARG A 170 8.62 -16.87 -10.83
CA ARG A 170 9.52 -18.03 -10.60
C ARG A 170 10.06 -18.09 -9.19
N ASN A 171 10.39 -16.92 -8.62
CA ASN A 171 10.86 -16.84 -7.26
C ASN A 171 9.72 -17.17 -6.29
N GLN A 172 9.89 -18.24 -5.50
CA GLN A 172 8.84 -18.75 -4.63
C GLN A 172 8.50 -17.76 -3.52
N HIS A 173 9.50 -17.09 -2.94
CA HIS A 173 9.28 -16.08 -1.90
C HIS A 173 8.43 -14.91 -2.40
N LEU A 174 8.73 -14.36 -3.59
CA LEU A 174 7.92 -13.30 -4.20
C LEU A 174 6.52 -13.80 -4.55
N ARG A 175 6.39 -15.03 -5.06
CA ARG A 175 5.10 -15.65 -5.35
C ARG A 175 4.24 -15.72 -4.10
N ASP A 176 4.81 -16.20 -2.98
CA ASP A 176 4.12 -16.30 -1.70
C ASP A 176 3.67 -14.92 -1.19
N ILE A 177 4.54 -13.90 -1.27
CA ILE A 177 4.20 -12.53 -0.88
C ILE A 177 3.00 -12.02 -1.68
N VAL A 178 3.04 -12.18 -3.01
CA VAL A 178 1.96 -11.67 -3.89
C VAL A 178 0.66 -12.42 -3.64
N GLU A 179 0.68 -13.75 -3.59
CA GLU A 179 -0.48 -14.61 -3.35
C GLU A 179 -1.14 -14.28 -2.00
N ILE A 180 -0.35 -14.20 -0.92
CA ILE A 180 -0.83 -13.88 0.41
C ILE A 180 -1.40 -12.45 0.46
N SER A 181 -0.69 -11.48 -0.13
CA SER A 181 -1.18 -10.10 -0.20
C SER A 181 -2.53 -10.01 -0.93
N GLN A 182 -2.69 -10.70 -2.04
CA GLN A 182 -3.96 -10.72 -2.78
C GLN A 182 -5.10 -11.30 -1.95
N GLY A 183 -4.86 -12.41 -1.24
CA GLY A 183 -5.85 -12.98 -0.33
C GLY A 183 -6.24 -12.03 0.80
N MET A 184 -5.27 -11.35 1.39
CA MET A 184 -5.51 -10.34 2.44
C MET A 184 -6.31 -9.14 1.93
N TYR A 185 -5.97 -8.59 0.74
CA TYR A 185 -6.75 -7.49 0.13
C TYR A 185 -8.20 -7.87 -0.19
N GLN A 186 -8.43 -9.13 -0.56
CA GLN A 186 -9.77 -9.63 -0.87
C GLN A 186 -10.57 -10.01 0.37
N GLY A 187 -9.93 -10.08 1.53
CA GLY A 187 -10.54 -10.66 2.74
C GLY A 187 -10.91 -12.15 2.57
N SER A 188 -10.31 -12.81 1.57
CA SER A 188 -10.57 -14.21 1.23
C SER A 188 -9.33 -15.06 1.52
N TYR A 189 -9.40 -15.83 2.58
CA TYR A 189 -8.31 -16.69 3.04
C TYR A 189 -8.46 -18.15 2.59
N GLU A 190 -9.58 -18.51 1.96
CA GLU A 190 -9.82 -19.89 1.53
C GLU A 190 -8.79 -20.37 0.51
N GLY A 191 -8.43 -19.52 -0.45
CA GLY A 191 -7.39 -19.80 -1.44
C GLY A 191 -5.98 -19.95 -0.84
N LEU A 192 -5.75 -19.41 0.36
CA LEU A 192 -4.48 -19.47 1.09
C LEU A 192 -4.36 -20.70 2.01
N ARG A 193 -5.43 -21.51 2.15
CA ARG A 193 -5.41 -22.73 2.95
C ARG A 193 -4.74 -23.90 2.22
N VAL A 194 -3.53 -23.67 1.75
CA VAL A 194 -2.72 -24.68 1.04
C VAL A 194 -1.75 -25.31 2.01
N ASN A 195 -1.71 -26.66 2.03
CA ASN A 195 -0.79 -27.40 2.87
C ASN A 195 0.63 -27.40 2.28
N ARG A 196 1.32 -26.26 2.41
CA ARG A 196 2.71 -26.08 2.01
C ARG A 196 3.48 -25.21 3.00
N MET A 197 4.78 -25.35 3.01
CA MET A 197 5.65 -24.49 3.80
C MET A 197 5.87 -23.14 3.06
N VAL A 198 5.86 -22.06 3.82
CA VAL A 198 6.19 -20.71 3.35
C VAL A 198 7.15 -20.07 4.34
N GLN A 199 7.98 -19.17 3.85
CA GLN A 199 8.83 -18.38 4.74
C GLN A 199 7.96 -17.45 5.59
N LEU A 200 8.20 -17.41 6.89
CA LEU A 200 7.51 -16.51 7.82
C LEU A 200 7.62 -15.05 7.35
N GLU A 201 8.76 -14.70 6.77
CA GLU A 201 9.00 -13.39 6.19
C GLU A 201 8.02 -13.02 5.07
N SER A 202 7.61 -13.99 4.23
CA SER A 202 6.62 -13.74 3.16
C SER A 202 5.30 -13.24 3.74
N ILE A 203 4.85 -13.85 4.84
CA ILE A 203 3.62 -13.45 5.54
C ILE A 203 3.78 -12.06 6.17
N LYS A 204 4.91 -11.79 6.84
CA LYS A 204 5.19 -10.48 7.46
C LYS A 204 5.22 -9.37 6.41
N ILE A 205 5.84 -9.60 5.27
CA ILE A 205 5.88 -8.62 4.17
C ILE A 205 4.48 -8.40 3.58
N ALA A 206 3.71 -9.46 3.35
CA ALA A 206 2.34 -9.34 2.85
C ALA A 206 1.46 -8.54 3.83
N ALA A 207 1.58 -8.78 5.13
CA ALA A 207 0.89 -8.02 6.17
C ALA A 207 1.27 -6.53 6.17
N ILE A 208 2.56 -6.22 6.01
CA ILE A 208 3.04 -4.83 5.89
C ILE A 208 2.42 -4.14 4.67
N PHE A 209 2.35 -4.82 3.52
CA PHE A 209 1.76 -4.25 2.30
C PHE A 209 0.26 -4.02 2.41
N THR A 210 -0.44 -4.93 3.08
CA THR A 210 -1.91 -4.90 3.23
C THR A 210 -2.39 -4.14 4.47
N HIS A 211 -1.46 -3.61 5.27
CA HIS A 211 -1.75 -3.01 6.57
C HIS A 211 -2.53 -3.94 7.51
N THR A 212 -2.34 -5.26 7.34
CA THR A 212 -2.93 -6.26 8.22
C THR A 212 -2.09 -6.33 9.49
N ASP A 213 -2.73 -6.13 10.63
CA ASP A 213 -2.07 -6.26 11.92
C ASP A 213 -1.83 -7.74 12.24
N ILE A 214 -0.57 -8.11 12.44
CA ILE A 214 -0.15 -9.47 12.81
C ILE A 214 0.73 -9.36 14.05
N ASN A 215 0.29 -9.98 15.15
CA ASN A 215 1.16 -10.16 16.30
C ASN A 215 2.08 -11.36 16.04
N GLU A 216 3.36 -11.24 16.41
CA GLU A 216 4.33 -12.33 16.23
C GLU A 216 3.93 -13.59 17.01
N GLU A 217 3.22 -13.43 18.13
CA GLU A 217 2.71 -14.51 18.99
C GLU A 217 1.61 -15.36 18.31
N ASP A 218 0.95 -14.81 17.28
CA ASP A 218 -0.12 -15.50 16.55
C ASP A 218 0.39 -16.37 15.42
N LEU A 219 1.69 -16.31 15.12
CA LEU A 219 2.31 -17.08 14.06
C LEU A 219 3.09 -18.27 14.67
N PRO A 220 3.12 -19.42 13.98
CA PRO A 220 3.96 -20.53 14.39
C PRO A 220 5.43 -20.11 14.49
N GLU A 221 6.17 -20.68 15.44
CA GLU A 221 7.61 -20.49 15.57
C GLU A 221 8.35 -21.12 14.39
N GLY A 222 9.44 -20.47 13.93
CA GLY A 222 10.33 -20.94 12.88
C GLY A 222 10.45 -20.01 11.69
N ASP A 223 11.48 -20.21 10.87
CA ASP A 223 11.71 -19.42 9.65
C ASP A 223 10.76 -19.84 8.52
N GLU A 224 10.37 -21.13 8.49
CA GLU A 224 9.39 -21.70 7.58
C GLU A 224 8.19 -22.24 8.36
N ILE A 225 7.01 -21.90 7.95
CA ILE A 225 5.76 -22.27 8.62
C ILE A 225 4.76 -22.86 7.63
N ASN A 226 3.87 -23.70 8.12
CA ASN A 226 2.80 -24.24 7.31
C ASN A 226 1.75 -23.13 7.02
N MET A 227 1.57 -22.82 5.75
CA MET A 227 0.69 -21.72 5.30
C MET A 227 -0.77 -21.92 5.77
N CYS A 228 -1.29 -23.14 5.69
CA CYS A 228 -2.65 -23.43 6.13
C CYS A 228 -2.83 -23.12 7.62
N LYS A 229 -1.90 -23.59 8.47
CA LYS A 229 -1.96 -23.32 9.91
C LYS A 229 -1.82 -21.85 10.24
N ALA A 230 -0.88 -21.15 9.59
CA ALA A 230 -0.69 -19.73 9.79
C ALA A 230 -1.92 -18.92 9.40
N MET A 231 -2.54 -19.25 8.27
CA MET A 231 -3.74 -18.58 7.79
C MET A 231 -4.95 -18.89 8.68
N ASP A 232 -5.11 -20.12 9.16
CA ASP A 232 -6.18 -20.49 10.09
C ASP A 232 -6.08 -19.72 11.41
N GLN A 233 -4.88 -19.59 11.98
CA GLN A 233 -4.64 -18.82 13.20
C GLN A 233 -4.92 -17.33 13.01
N LEU A 234 -4.37 -16.74 11.94
CA LEU A 234 -4.59 -15.35 11.60
C LEU A 234 -6.08 -15.05 11.35
N PHE A 235 -6.76 -15.91 10.59
CA PHE A 235 -8.17 -15.75 10.27
C PHE A 235 -9.06 -15.88 11.51
N GLN A 236 -8.75 -16.82 12.39
CA GLN A 236 -9.52 -16.98 13.63
C GLN A 236 -9.43 -15.71 14.48
N ARG A 237 -8.24 -15.17 14.67
CA ARG A 237 -8.04 -13.93 15.42
C ARG A 237 -8.80 -12.74 14.81
N LEU A 238 -8.63 -12.50 13.50
CA LEU A 238 -9.31 -11.41 12.81
C LEU A 238 -10.82 -11.51 12.88
N ARG A 239 -11.33 -12.75 12.86
CA ARG A 239 -12.76 -13.02 13.04
C ARG A 239 -13.22 -12.70 14.45
N ASP A 240 -12.46 -13.13 15.45
CA ASP A 240 -12.78 -12.90 16.87
C ASP A 240 -12.75 -11.40 17.18
N GLU A 241 -11.72 -10.67 16.74
CA GLU A 241 -11.64 -9.21 16.84
C GLU A 241 -12.79 -8.50 16.10
N GLY A 242 -13.15 -9.00 14.91
CA GLY A 242 -14.29 -8.47 14.15
C GLY A 242 -15.63 -8.69 14.86
N MET A 243 -15.80 -9.85 15.50
CA MET A 243 -16.99 -10.15 16.32
C MET A 243 -17.07 -9.27 17.56
N GLU A 244 -15.96 -9.13 18.32
CA GLU A 244 -15.90 -8.26 19.49
C GLU A 244 -16.19 -6.79 19.15
N ARG A 245 -15.59 -6.27 18.07
CA ARG A 245 -15.88 -4.92 17.58
C ARG A 245 -17.33 -4.76 17.14
N GLY A 246 -17.86 -5.76 16.43
CA GLY A 246 -19.26 -5.78 15.97
C GLY A 246 -20.24 -5.80 17.15
N GLU A 247 -19.96 -6.59 18.17
CA GLU A 247 -20.75 -6.66 19.39
C GLU A 247 -20.69 -5.34 20.17
N SER A 248 -19.49 -4.76 20.35
CA SER A 248 -19.32 -3.45 21.00
C SER A 248 -20.10 -2.35 20.31
N ILE A 249 -19.97 -2.26 18.96
CA ILE A 249 -20.72 -1.26 18.16
C ILE A 249 -22.24 -1.55 18.24
N GLY A 250 -22.64 -2.81 18.25
CA GLY A 250 -24.05 -3.21 18.38
C GLY A 250 -24.65 -2.79 19.73
N ILE A 251 -23.92 -3.03 20.80
CA ILE A 251 -24.29 -2.61 22.16
C ILE A 251 -24.40 -1.08 22.25
N GLU A 252 -23.40 -0.36 21.74
CA GLU A 252 -23.39 1.11 21.76
C GLU A 252 -24.58 1.71 20.98
N LYS A 253 -24.83 1.22 19.77
CA LYS A 253 -25.96 1.64 18.94
C LYS A 253 -27.31 1.27 19.60
N GLY A 254 -27.40 0.08 20.16
CA GLY A 254 -28.60 -0.36 20.87
C GLY A 254 -28.91 0.53 22.07
N LYS A 255 -27.91 0.82 22.91
CA LYS A 255 -28.05 1.74 24.04
C LYS A 255 -28.44 3.14 23.60
N LEU A 256 -27.77 3.69 22.56
CA LEU A 256 -28.09 5.01 22.03
C LEU A 256 -29.53 5.10 21.53
N ASN A 257 -30.01 4.11 20.77
CA ASN A 257 -31.36 4.09 20.25
C ASN A 257 -32.40 4.00 21.38
N THR A 258 -32.18 3.07 22.33
CA THR A 258 -33.09 2.94 23.50
C THR A 258 -33.13 4.23 24.31
N LEU A 259 -31.98 4.87 24.53
CA LEU A 259 -31.91 6.12 25.26
C LEU A 259 -32.62 7.27 24.51
N LYS A 260 -32.46 7.36 23.19
CA LYS A 260 -33.18 8.33 22.36
C LYS A 260 -34.70 8.13 22.47
N GLU A 261 -35.18 6.89 22.36
CA GLU A 261 -36.59 6.57 22.52
C GLU A 261 -37.13 6.98 23.92
N GLN A 262 -36.39 6.67 24.97
CA GLN A 262 -36.75 7.04 26.34
C GLN A 262 -36.81 8.56 26.55
N LEU A 263 -35.82 9.29 25.98
CA LEU A 263 -35.78 10.75 26.04
C LEU A 263 -36.94 11.37 25.24
N GLN A 264 -37.25 10.84 24.06
CA GLN A 264 -38.38 11.27 23.25
C GLN A 264 -39.74 11.05 23.99
N ILE A 265 -39.91 9.92 24.64
CA ILE A 265 -41.12 9.65 25.44
C ILE A 265 -41.24 10.68 26.59
N LYS A 266 -40.11 11.08 27.20
CA LYS A 266 -40.10 11.93 28.39
C LYS A 266 -40.15 13.43 28.08
N LEU A 267 -39.38 13.85 27.07
CA LEU A 267 -39.16 15.26 26.74
C LEU A 267 -39.93 15.72 25.49
N GLY A 268 -40.50 14.78 24.70
CA GLY A 268 -41.05 15.05 23.38
C GLY A 268 -40.00 14.99 22.29
N ASP A 269 -40.24 15.67 21.15
CA ASP A 269 -39.28 15.70 20.03
C ASP A 269 -37.98 16.34 20.47
N LEU A 270 -36.86 15.62 20.21
CA LEU A 270 -35.52 16.07 20.55
C LEU A 270 -35.01 17.09 19.50
N SER A 271 -34.26 18.06 19.94
CA SER A 271 -33.63 19.00 19.02
C SER A 271 -32.52 18.30 18.21
N ASN A 272 -32.30 18.78 16.97
CA ASN A 272 -31.22 18.27 16.11
C ASN A 272 -29.84 18.37 16.79
N ASN A 273 -29.63 19.42 17.59
CA ASN A 273 -28.38 19.59 18.35
C ASN A 273 -28.20 18.49 19.38
N LEU A 274 -29.24 18.15 20.13
CA LEU A 274 -29.17 17.09 21.14
C LEU A 274 -28.97 15.72 20.50
N GLU A 275 -29.62 15.42 19.38
CA GLU A 275 -29.41 14.17 18.65
C GLU A 275 -27.98 14.00 18.15
N GLU A 276 -27.38 15.08 17.67
CA GLU A 276 -25.98 15.09 17.23
C GLU A 276 -25.02 14.87 18.42
N GLN A 277 -25.25 15.53 19.55
CA GLN A 277 -24.43 15.37 20.74
C GLN A 277 -24.55 13.95 21.34
N LEU A 278 -25.74 13.40 21.40
CA LEU A 278 -25.97 12.01 21.84
C LEU A 278 -25.21 11.01 20.94
N THR A 279 -25.18 11.25 19.64
CA THR A 279 -24.48 10.38 18.67
C THR A 279 -22.96 10.44 18.84
N LYS A 280 -22.42 11.53 19.37
CA LYS A 280 -20.98 11.71 19.65
C LYS A 280 -20.58 11.34 21.08
N ALA A 281 -21.54 11.07 21.96
CA ALA A 281 -21.28 10.76 23.37
C ALA A 281 -20.62 9.37 23.50
N SER A 282 -19.67 9.24 24.43
CA SER A 282 -19.04 7.96 24.76
C SER A 282 -20.02 7.00 25.46
N LEU A 283 -19.75 5.70 25.38
CA LEU A 283 -20.58 4.67 26.01
C LEU A 283 -20.79 4.94 27.50
N ASP A 284 -19.73 5.35 28.23
CA ASP A 284 -19.81 5.67 29.66
C ASP A 284 -20.82 6.81 29.93
N LYS A 285 -20.86 7.84 29.10
CA LYS A 285 -21.80 8.95 29.22
C LYS A 285 -23.23 8.51 28.92
N LEU A 286 -23.42 7.64 27.93
CA LEU A 286 -24.72 7.04 27.63
C LEU A 286 -25.23 6.17 28.79
N GLU A 287 -24.33 5.46 29.49
CA GLU A 287 -24.67 4.67 30.69
C GLU A 287 -25.09 5.59 31.85
N VAL A 288 -24.34 6.66 32.09
CA VAL A 288 -24.69 7.64 33.13
C VAL A 288 -26.06 8.28 32.84
N LEU A 289 -26.35 8.60 31.56
CA LEU A 289 -27.67 9.10 31.15
C LEU A 289 -28.75 8.06 31.41
N THR A 290 -28.53 6.80 31.06
CA THR A 290 -29.51 5.74 31.27
C THR A 290 -29.87 5.57 32.74
N VAL A 291 -28.87 5.59 33.64
CA VAL A 291 -29.11 5.50 35.08
C VAL A 291 -29.87 6.73 35.62
N ASN A 292 -29.63 7.90 35.05
CA ASN A 292 -30.24 9.15 35.49
C ASN A 292 -31.51 9.52 34.71
N ILE A 293 -32.02 8.68 33.85
CA ILE A 293 -33.14 8.97 32.95
C ILE A 293 -34.37 9.54 33.68
N PHE A 294 -34.66 9.05 34.89
CA PHE A 294 -35.78 9.52 35.69
C PHE A 294 -35.61 10.94 36.25
N ASN A 295 -34.37 11.40 36.40
CA ASN A 295 -34.03 12.73 36.93
C ASN A 295 -33.91 13.82 35.85
N ILE A 296 -33.90 13.45 34.57
CA ILE A 296 -33.81 14.32 33.42
C ILE A 296 -35.20 14.95 33.17
N ASN A 297 -35.31 16.27 33.15
CA ASN A 297 -36.55 17.01 32.90
C ASN A 297 -36.44 17.98 31.73
N SER A 298 -35.24 18.18 31.18
CA SER A 298 -34.97 19.07 30.03
C SER A 298 -33.79 18.55 29.21
N GLU A 299 -33.66 19.04 27.95
CA GLU A 299 -32.49 18.78 27.12
C GLU A 299 -31.20 19.33 27.75
N ASP A 300 -31.26 20.43 28.50
CA ASP A 300 -30.10 20.98 29.20
C ASP A 300 -29.57 20.02 30.26
N ASP A 301 -30.43 19.24 30.91
CA ASP A 301 -29.99 18.21 31.89
C ASP A 301 -29.22 17.13 31.19
N VAL A 302 -29.63 16.71 29.98
CA VAL A 302 -28.91 15.75 29.14
C VAL A 302 -27.54 16.30 28.77
N LEU A 303 -27.52 17.54 28.24
CA LEU A 303 -26.27 18.17 27.79
C LEU A 303 -25.24 18.33 28.91
N ARG A 304 -25.67 18.59 30.14
CA ARG A 304 -24.78 18.65 31.33
C ARG A 304 -24.11 17.32 31.65
N ILE A 305 -24.75 16.20 31.35
CA ILE A 305 -24.21 14.89 31.62
C ILE A 305 -23.22 14.45 30.52
N ILE A 306 -23.47 14.85 29.28
CA ILE A 306 -22.64 14.44 28.13
C ILE A 306 -21.45 15.38 27.87
N HIS A 307 -21.41 16.56 28.48
CA HIS A 307 -20.25 17.47 28.47
C HIS A 307 -19.41 17.34 29.72
#